data_21ec7074d6043e6a26fedb4d32ffb087
#
_entry.id   21ec7074d6043e6a26fedb4d32ffb087
#
_cell.length_a   1.000
_cell.length_b   1.000
_cell.length_c   1.000
_cell.angle_alpha   90.00
_cell.angle_beta   90.00
_cell.angle_gamma   90.00
#
_symmetry.space_group_name_H-M   'P 1'
#
loop_
_entity.id
_entity.type
_entity.pdbx_description
1 polymer ?
#
loop_
_entity_poly.entity_id
_entity_poly.type
_entity_poly.pdbx_seq_one_letter_code
_entity_poly.pdbx_strand_id
1 'polypeptide(L)'
;MKKGNIYEGIVKKVEFPNKAYVEVIEKDENGNEQKTLTIVKGALPGQKIKFRAKKVRKDKSQGILLEVTEKSPLETAEPMCSRFGKCGGCSYQTLPYEKQLELKRNQVLEIIDNVYKTLDSSLGIKKDYIYDGILPSPEIKGYRNKMEFSFGDEYKGGPLTLGLHKKGSVHDIVNASGCQIVDDDYSKVIDCIVEYFREKQVPHYNKNTHQGVLRHLLVRRAVSTGELLVALVTSSQQDISEYVSEVSEKLNGLEYNGKLTGFIHIINDGLGDVVKSDKMHIISGKDWFTEKILGLQFKISPFSFFQTNTKGAEVLYTRARDYVLGGEMAGVGKNSVGVGRDAENSRIDGVCLEKTADSSDIVDGYSEKDAENVDLADIYSKKTKSPEAETNAGFKDKVVFDLYSGTGTIAQIIAPVAKKVIGVEIVEEAVEAAKENAAINGLDNCEFIAGDVLKVIDEIDEKPDYIILDPPREGIHPKAIRKIIDYGVENIVYISCKPTSLSQDLATFETFGYHVERVSNVDMFPGTVHVETVCLLSRKVQ
;
A
#
# COMPACT_ATOMS: atom_id res chain seq x y z
N MET A 1 -19.85 28.75 9.77
CA MET A 1 -19.30 28.60 8.39
C MET A 1 -20.36 28.63 7.30
N LYS A 2 -20.08 29.17 6.08
CA LYS A 2 -20.96 29.19 4.90
C LYS A 2 -20.31 28.43 3.72
N LYS A 3 -21.12 27.66 2.97
CA LYS A 3 -20.67 26.92 1.79
C LYS A 3 -20.08 27.87 0.73
N GLY A 4 -18.95 27.50 0.13
CA GLY A 4 -18.26 28.28 -0.89
C GLY A 4 -17.23 29.28 -0.34
N ASN A 5 -17.36 29.71 0.90
CA ASN A 5 -16.42 30.64 1.53
C ASN A 5 -15.08 29.96 1.86
N ILE A 6 -14.04 30.78 1.94
CA ILE A 6 -12.70 30.36 2.33
C ILE A 6 -12.53 30.61 3.82
N TYR A 7 -11.96 29.62 4.49
CA TYR A 7 -11.65 29.64 5.92
C TYR A 7 -10.20 29.27 6.15
N GLU A 8 -9.67 29.70 7.27
CA GLU A 8 -8.35 29.33 7.76
C GLU A 8 -8.50 28.60 9.10
N GLY A 9 -7.66 27.58 9.32
CA GLY A 9 -7.69 26.83 10.57
C GLY A 9 -6.47 25.95 10.74
N ILE A 10 -6.33 25.40 11.95
CA ILE A 10 -5.22 24.51 12.32
C ILE A 10 -5.68 23.06 12.29
N VAL A 11 -4.87 22.20 11.66
CA VAL A 11 -5.10 20.76 11.63
C VAL A 11 -4.76 20.16 12.99
N LYS A 12 -5.77 19.69 13.72
CA LYS A 12 -5.61 19.08 15.05
C LYS A 12 -5.26 17.60 14.97
N LYS A 13 -5.81 16.90 13.98
CA LYS A 13 -5.70 15.44 13.85
C LYS A 13 -5.85 15.03 12.40
N VAL A 14 -5.22 13.93 12.03
CA VAL A 14 -5.41 13.29 10.71
C VAL A 14 -5.76 11.83 10.89
N GLU A 15 -6.97 11.44 10.51
CA GLU A 15 -7.40 10.04 10.45
C GLU A 15 -7.05 9.40 9.11
N PHE A 16 -6.91 8.08 9.14
CA PHE A 16 -6.62 7.27 7.95
C PHE A 16 -7.75 7.41 6.89
N PRO A 17 -7.44 7.45 5.61
CA PRO A 17 -6.08 7.50 5.05
C PRO A 17 -5.50 8.93 5.02
N ASN A 18 -6.30 9.98 5.05
CA ASN A 18 -5.85 11.36 4.96
C ASN A 18 -7.00 12.36 5.22
N LYS A 19 -7.76 12.16 6.29
CA LYS A 19 -8.84 13.05 6.73
C LYS A 19 -8.32 13.96 7.83
N ALA A 20 -7.94 15.20 7.48
CA ALA A 20 -7.52 16.18 8.44
C ALA A 20 -8.74 16.86 9.11
N TYR A 21 -8.77 16.88 10.42
CA TYR A 21 -9.73 17.61 11.21
C TYR A 21 -9.15 18.99 11.53
N VAL A 22 -9.77 20.02 10.94
CA VAL A 22 -9.32 21.40 11.00
C VAL A 22 -10.20 22.17 11.98
N GLU A 23 -9.61 22.73 13.01
CA GLU A 23 -10.29 23.64 13.93
C GLU A 23 -10.33 25.03 13.32
N VAL A 24 -11.54 25.56 13.14
CA VAL A 24 -11.82 26.92 12.69
C VAL A 24 -12.43 27.68 13.85
N ILE A 25 -11.91 28.86 14.18
CA ILE A 25 -12.42 29.73 15.19
C ILE A 25 -13.13 30.89 14.49
N GLU A 26 -14.43 31.01 14.68
CA GLU A 26 -15.25 32.11 14.18
C GLU A 26 -15.81 32.90 15.39
N LYS A 27 -16.01 34.19 15.24
CA LYS A 27 -16.72 34.99 16.23
C LYS A 27 -18.21 35.08 15.84
N ASP A 28 -19.09 34.83 16.79
CA ASP A 28 -20.53 35.05 16.60
C ASP A 28 -20.89 36.54 16.59
N GLU A 29 -22.16 36.86 16.39
CA GLU A 29 -22.67 38.23 16.36
C GLU A 29 -22.47 38.99 17.70
N ASN A 30 -22.24 38.26 18.79
CA ASN A 30 -21.98 38.77 20.12
C ASN A 30 -20.48 38.84 20.46
N GLY A 31 -19.60 38.46 19.52
CA GLY A 31 -18.16 38.45 19.70
C GLY A 31 -17.61 37.20 20.40
N ASN A 32 -18.44 36.20 20.74
CA ASN A 32 -18.00 34.97 21.36
C ASN A 32 -17.33 34.05 20.33
N GLU A 33 -16.25 33.36 20.74
CA GLU A 33 -15.54 32.40 19.89
C GLU A 33 -16.33 31.10 19.78
N GLN A 34 -16.64 30.72 18.55
CA GLN A 34 -17.24 29.45 18.21
C GLN A 34 -16.20 28.56 17.47
N LYS A 35 -15.90 27.42 18.03
CA LYS A 35 -15.00 26.41 17.40
C LYS A 35 -15.82 25.45 16.55
N THR A 36 -15.39 25.28 15.30
CA THR A 36 -15.99 24.33 14.35
C THR A 36 -14.92 23.39 13.81
N LEU A 37 -15.18 22.07 13.84
CA LEU A 37 -14.31 21.09 13.20
C LEU A 37 -14.76 20.81 11.76
N THR A 38 -13.82 20.90 10.83
CA THR A 38 -14.07 20.67 9.40
C THR A 38 -13.09 19.63 8.86
N ILE A 39 -13.61 18.67 8.09
CA ILE A 39 -12.77 17.63 7.47
C ILE A 39 -12.22 18.15 6.13
N VAL A 40 -10.91 18.20 6.01
CA VAL A 40 -10.18 18.56 4.80
C VAL A 40 -9.21 17.43 4.45
N LYS A 41 -9.14 17.02 3.19
CA LYS A 41 -8.20 15.97 2.76
C LYS A 41 -6.86 16.57 2.36
N GLY A 42 -5.76 15.87 2.65
CA GLY A 42 -4.43 16.17 2.12
C GLY A 42 -3.61 17.17 2.93
N ALA A 43 -3.96 17.39 4.20
CA ALA A 43 -3.18 18.19 5.14
C ALA A 43 -2.57 17.31 6.25
N LEU A 44 -1.52 17.81 6.91
CA LEU A 44 -0.79 17.14 7.98
C LEU A 44 -1.13 17.72 9.36
N PRO A 45 -0.98 16.94 10.44
CA PRO A 45 -1.21 17.44 11.80
C PRO A 45 -0.33 18.66 12.10
N GLY A 46 -0.89 19.69 12.73
CA GLY A 46 -0.18 20.92 13.07
C GLY A 46 -0.05 21.95 11.95
N GLN A 47 -0.41 21.62 10.71
CA GLN A 47 -0.45 22.62 9.64
C GLN A 47 -1.55 23.65 9.87
N LYS A 48 -1.28 24.91 9.51
CA LYS A 48 -2.32 25.93 9.32
C LYS A 48 -2.64 26.01 7.83
N ILE A 49 -3.92 25.92 7.51
CA ILE A 49 -4.37 25.77 6.13
C ILE A 49 -5.53 26.70 5.79
N LYS A 50 -5.55 27.14 4.52
CA LYS A 50 -6.75 27.71 3.90
C LYS A 50 -7.50 26.64 3.13
N PHE A 51 -8.81 26.61 3.29
CA PHE A 51 -9.69 25.69 2.58
C PHE A 51 -11.01 26.34 2.21
N ARG A 52 -11.63 25.83 1.13
CA ARG A 52 -12.97 26.25 0.72
C ARG A 52 -14.01 25.28 1.26
N ALA A 53 -15.00 25.79 2.00
CA ALA A 53 -16.08 24.96 2.52
C ALA A 53 -16.95 24.40 1.37
N LYS A 54 -17.02 23.06 1.26
CA LYS A 54 -17.79 22.32 0.22
C LYS A 54 -19.15 21.88 0.72
N LYS A 55 -19.18 21.32 1.93
CA LYS A 55 -20.41 20.92 2.64
C LYS A 55 -20.34 21.51 4.04
N VAL A 56 -21.43 22.14 4.48
CA VAL A 56 -21.55 22.67 5.83
C VAL A 56 -22.75 22.00 6.48
N ARG A 57 -22.52 21.23 7.55
CA ARG A 57 -23.53 20.58 8.39
C ARG A 57 -23.13 20.78 9.84
N LYS A 58 -24.08 20.72 10.77
CA LYS A 58 -23.87 20.99 12.19
C LYS A 58 -22.68 20.19 12.77
N ASP A 59 -22.55 18.92 12.38
CA ASP A 59 -21.55 18.00 12.96
C ASP A 59 -20.53 17.43 11.96
N LYS A 60 -20.66 17.73 10.66
CA LYS A 60 -19.79 17.13 9.61
C LYS A 60 -19.58 18.10 8.45
N SER A 61 -18.83 19.16 8.69
CA SER A 61 -18.41 20.07 7.61
C SER A 61 -17.25 19.47 6.82
N GLN A 62 -17.19 19.77 5.51
CA GLN A 62 -16.11 19.31 4.62
C GLN A 62 -15.58 20.48 3.81
N GLY A 63 -14.28 20.54 3.63
CA GLY A 63 -13.57 21.53 2.83
C GLY A 63 -12.65 20.92 1.77
N ILE A 64 -12.25 21.77 0.85
CA ILE A 64 -11.21 21.48 -0.17
C ILE A 64 -10.00 22.31 0.21
N LEU A 65 -8.85 21.66 0.42
CA LEU A 65 -7.58 22.32 0.68
C LEU A 65 -7.22 23.24 -0.49
N LEU A 66 -6.90 24.48 -0.19
CA LEU A 66 -6.42 25.46 -1.16
C LEU A 66 -4.91 25.71 -0.98
N GLU A 67 -4.47 25.90 0.25
CA GLU A 67 -3.11 26.31 0.58
C GLU A 67 -2.72 25.85 1.99
N VAL A 68 -1.46 25.50 2.18
CA VAL A 68 -0.82 25.36 3.49
C VAL A 68 -0.15 26.70 3.79
N THR A 69 -0.67 27.49 4.73
CA THR A 69 -0.15 28.82 5.08
C THR A 69 1.01 28.74 6.05
N GLU A 70 1.02 27.74 6.93
CA GLU A 70 2.12 27.47 7.84
C GLU A 70 2.38 25.95 7.87
N LYS A 71 3.63 25.55 7.69
CA LYS A 71 4.05 24.13 7.79
C LYS A 71 3.85 23.61 9.21
N SER A 72 3.63 22.31 9.34
CA SER A 72 3.68 21.63 10.63
C SER A 72 5.10 21.67 11.22
N PRO A 73 5.25 21.78 12.54
CA PRO A 73 6.55 21.55 13.20
C PRO A 73 7.15 20.17 12.93
N LEU A 74 6.33 19.20 12.49
CA LEU A 74 6.78 17.85 12.10
C LEU A 74 7.42 17.81 10.71
N GLU A 75 7.23 18.84 9.88
CA GLU A 75 7.72 18.88 8.49
C GLU A 75 9.15 19.43 8.43
N THR A 76 10.10 18.63 8.88
CA THR A 76 11.53 18.99 8.95
C THR A 76 12.37 18.35 7.83
N ALA A 77 11.76 17.50 6.98
CA ALA A 77 12.44 16.90 5.85
C ALA A 77 12.19 17.68 4.54
N GLU A 78 13.20 17.73 3.69
CA GLU A 78 13.04 18.23 2.33
C GLU A 78 12.51 17.12 1.41
N PRO A 79 11.50 17.42 0.57
CA PRO A 79 10.94 16.42 -0.34
C PRO A 79 11.99 15.93 -1.34
N MET A 80 12.15 14.63 -1.48
CA MET A 80 13.03 14.01 -2.48
C MET A 80 12.61 14.32 -3.92
N CYS A 81 11.31 14.52 -4.16
CA CYS A 81 10.71 14.64 -5.47
C CYS A 81 10.34 16.11 -5.76
N SER A 82 10.86 16.67 -6.86
CA SER A 82 10.55 18.04 -7.31
C SER A 82 9.06 18.25 -7.69
N ARG A 83 8.31 17.18 -7.87
CA ARG A 83 6.86 17.19 -8.16
C ARG A 83 6.00 17.07 -6.90
N PHE A 84 6.61 16.92 -5.72
CA PHE A 84 5.86 16.84 -4.46
C PHE A 84 4.94 18.05 -4.29
N GLY A 85 3.73 17.81 -3.79
CA GLY A 85 2.70 18.85 -3.65
C GLY A 85 1.86 19.08 -4.92
N LYS A 86 2.42 18.87 -6.12
CA LYS A 86 1.68 18.94 -7.40
C LYS A 86 1.12 17.56 -7.80
N CYS A 87 1.97 16.54 -7.79
CA CYS A 87 1.59 15.17 -8.08
C CYS A 87 0.75 14.56 -6.94
N GLY A 88 -0.27 13.77 -7.30
CA GLY A 88 -1.15 13.10 -6.34
C GLY A 88 -0.57 11.83 -5.69
N GLY A 89 0.63 11.39 -6.08
CA GLY A 89 1.21 10.10 -5.66
C GLY A 89 1.70 10.08 -4.20
N CYS A 90 2.41 11.10 -3.74
CA CYS A 90 3.00 11.16 -2.41
C CYS A 90 2.34 12.21 -1.53
N SER A 91 2.32 11.94 -0.20
CA SER A 91 1.67 12.82 0.78
C SER A 91 2.56 13.21 1.95
N TYR A 92 3.63 12.46 2.24
CA TYR A 92 4.39 12.56 3.50
C TYR A 92 5.87 12.89 3.33
N GLN A 93 6.34 13.29 2.13
CA GLN A 93 7.78 13.50 1.89
C GLN A 93 8.39 14.66 2.69
N THR A 94 7.60 15.56 3.26
CA THR A 94 8.07 16.63 4.16
C THR A 94 8.26 16.16 5.60
N LEU A 95 7.79 14.95 5.93
CA LEU A 95 8.00 14.34 7.24
C LEU A 95 9.26 13.45 7.20
N PRO A 96 10.15 13.50 8.21
CA PRO A 96 11.15 12.46 8.42
C PRO A 96 10.52 11.07 8.42
N TYR A 97 11.23 10.06 7.96
CA TYR A 97 10.65 8.73 7.75
C TYR A 97 10.08 8.12 9.05
N GLU A 98 10.76 8.31 10.17
CA GLU A 98 10.31 7.87 11.49
C GLU A 98 8.96 8.52 11.86
N LYS A 99 8.75 9.78 11.49
CA LYS A 99 7.48 10.49 11.72
C LYS A 99 6.37 10.01 10.80
N GLN A 100 6.71 9.56 9.58
CA GLN A 100 5.74 8.88 8.71
C GLN A 100 5.28 7.55 9.33
N LEU A 101 6.20 6.74 9.85
CA LEU A 101 5.91 5.48 10.53
C LEU A 101 5.05 5.72 11.78
N GLU A 102 5.42 6.69 12.62
CA GLU A 102 4.66 7.06 13.82
C GLU A 102 3.22 7.46 13.48
N LEU A 103 3.04 8.31 12.44
CA LEU A 103 1.72 8.75 12.01
C LEU A 103 0.86 7.58 11.52
N LYS A 104 1.41 6.71 10.67
CA LYS A 104 0.73 5.51 10.16
C LYS A 104 0.33 4.56 11.28
N ARG A 105 1.28 4.26 12.19
CA ARG A 105 1.03 3.45 13.38
C ARG A 105 -0.14 3.98 14.18
N ASN A 106 -0.10 5.25 14.55
CA ASN A 106 -1.11 5.86 15.40
C ASN A 106 -2.50 5.85 14.74
N GLN A 107 -2.57 6.07 13.41
CA GLN A 107 -3.81 5.99 12.66
C GLN A 107 -4.41 4.58 12.67
N VAL A 108 -3.59 3.53 12.51
CA VAL A 108 -4.08 2.15 12.53
C VAL A 108 -4.53 1.75 13.93
N LEU A 109 -3.71 2.02 14.95
CA LEU A 109 -4.06 1.70 16.33
C LEU A 109 -5.34 2.38 16.77
N GLU A 110 -5.54 3.65 16.42
CA GLU A 110 -6.78 4.35 16.71
C GLU A 110 -8.02 3.68 16.09
N ILE A 111 -7.90 3.18 14.84
CA ILE A 111 -8.99 2.48 14.17
C ILE A 111 -9.31 1.18 14.90
N ILE A 112 -8.30 0.37 15.24
CA ILE A 112 -8.49 -0.91 15.93
C ILE A 112 -9.01 -0.67 17.36
N ASP A 113 -8.44 0.29 18.09
CA ASP A 113 -8.87 0.62 19.45
C ASP A 113 -10.33 1.10 19.52
N ASN A 114 -10.81 1.78 18.47
CA ASN A 114 -12.21 2.18 18.39
C ASN A 114 -13.16 0.99 18.20
N VAL A 115 -12.70 -0.12 17.59
CA VAL A 115 -13.46 -1.39 17.57
C VAL A 115 -13.68 -1.87 19.01
N TYR A 116 -12.60 -1.98 19.79
CA TYR A 116 -12.69 -2.47 21.17
C TYR A 116 -13.48 -1.54 22.09
N LYS A 117 -13.41 -0.22 21.93
CA LYS A 117 -14.29 0.70 22.68
C LYS A 117 -15.77 0.41 22.41
N THR A 118 -16.11 0.06 21.16
CA THR A 118 -17.48 -0.28 20.79
C THR A 118 -17.87 -1.66 21.35
N LEU A 119 -17.01 -2.66 21.24
CA LEU A 119 -17.23 -4.02 21.71
C LEU A 119 -17.29 -4.09 23.25
N ASP A 120 -16.43 -3.36 23.97
CA ASP A 120 -16.47 -3.28 25.42
C ASP A 120 -17.79 -2.69 25.91
N SER A 121 -18.23 -1.58 25.33
CA SER A 121 -19.50 -0.95 25.69
C SER A 121 -20.74 -1.77 25.37
N SER A 122 -20.69 -2.64 24.34
CA SER A 122 -21.84 -3.41 23.88
C SER A 122 -21.85 -4.88 24.33
N LEU A 123 -20.67 -5.50 24.44
CA LEU A 123 -20.50 -6.94 24.68
C LEU A 123 -19.52 -7.27 25.82
N GLY A 124 -18.86 -6.25 26.43
CA GLY A 124 -17.85 -6.46 27.47
C GLY A 124 -16.53 -7.04 26.96
N ILE A 125 -16.29 -7.03 25.64
CA ILE A 125 -15.05 -7.51 25.03
C ILE A 125 -13.99 -6.42 25.14
N LYS A 126 -12.94 -6.69 25.93
CA LYS A 126 -11.87 -5.73 26.20
C LYS A 126 -10.69 -5.90 25.25
N LYS A 127 -9.97 -4.81 25.05
CA LYS A 127 -8.70 -4.78 24.33
C LYS A 127 -7.61 -5.46 25.16
N ASP A 128 -6.96 -6.48 24.59
CA ASP A 128 -5.79 -7.14 25.19
C ASP A 128 -4.76 -7.66 24.16
N TYR A 129 -4.88 -7.25 22.89
CA TYR A 129 -3.92 -7.64 21.85
C TYR A 129 -2.51 -7.06 22.08
N ILE A 130 -1.49 -7.80 21.63
CA ILE A 130 -0.10 -7.34 21.61
C ILE A 130 0.15 -6.58 20.31
N TYR A 131 0.71 -5.38 20.42
CA TYR A 131 1.17 -4.64 19.24
C TYR A 131 2.67 -4.84 19.01
N ASP A 132 3.04 -5.50 17.89
CA ASP A 132 4.42 -5.86 17.55
C ASP A 132 5.18 -4.76 16.79
N GLY A 133 4.60 -3.58 16.70
CA GLY A 133 5.25 -2.44 16.05
C GLY A 133 4.92 -2.28 14.57
N ILE A 134 5.49 -1.22 13.99
CA ILE A 134 5.48 -0.98 12.55
C ILE A 134 6.87 -1.30 11.98
N LEU A 135 6.90 -2.17 10.98
CA LEU A 135 8.11 -2.55 10.26
C LEU A 135 8.34 -1.56 9.11
N PRO A 136 9.54 -0.96 9.00
CA PRO A 136 9.86 -0.04 7.92
C PRO A 136 10.01 -0.75 6.60
N SER A 137 9.86 -0.02 5.49
CA SER A 137 10.31 -0.48 4.18
C SER A 137 11.84 -0.52 4.16
N PRO A 138 12.47 -1.57 3.60
CA PRO A 138 13.92 -1.61 3.44
C PRO A 138 14.47 -0.49 2.56
N GLU A 139 13.64 0.02 1.65
CA GLU A 139 13.98 1.14 0.77
C GLU A 139 12.87 2.19 0.78
N ILE A 140 13.28 3.46 0.80
CA ILE A 140 12.36 4.62 0.74
C ILE A 140 12.39 5.32 -0.62
N LYS A 141 13.36 4.97 -1.48
CA LYS A 141 13.53 5.41 -2.87
C LYS A 141 13.54 4.20 -3.80
N GLY A 142 13.10 4.37 -5.05
CA GLY A 142 13.19 3.32 -6.06
C GLY A 142 12.44 2.03 -5.74
N TYR A 143 11.67 2.00 -4.66
CA TYR A 143 11.06 0.78 -4.13
C TYR A 143 9.93 0.23 -5.00
N ARG A 144 9.29 1.10 -5.79
CA ARG A 144 8.07 0.74 -6.50
C ARG A 144 8.37 0.08 -7.84
N ASN A 145 7.90 -1.15 -8.00
CA ASN A 145 8.19 -2.01 -9.15
C ASN A 145 7.09 -2.04 -10.23
N LYS A 146 5.97 -1.35 -10.04
CA LYS A 146 4.87 -1.22 -11.01
C LYS A 146 4.28 0.18 -10.99
N MET A 147 4.21 0.82 -12.16
CA MET A 147 3.50 2.08 -12.32
C MET A 147 2.64 2.06 -13.57
N GLU A 148 1.47 2.67 -13.44
CA GLU A 148 0.56 2.98 -14.52
C GLU A 148 0.51 4.49 -14.68
N PHE A 149 1.04 5.00 -15.78
CA PHE A 149 1.03 6.41 -16.10
C PHE A 149 -0.08 6.71 -17.08
N SER A 150 -0.72 7.87 -16.96
CA SER A 150 -1.74 8.35 -17.89
C SER A 150 -1.15 9.36 -18.86
N PHE A 151 -1.52 9.26 -20.13
CA PHE A 151 -1.31 10.34 -21.09
C PHE A 151 -2.34 11.46 -20.87
N GLY A 152 -1.91 12.69 -21.07
CA GLY A 152 -2.78 13.86 -20.91
C GLY A 152 -2.03 15.16 -21.13
N ASP A 153 -2.53 16.22 -20.51
CA ASP A 153 -1.89 17.52 -20.43
C ASP A 153 -1.83 18.02 -18.98
N GLU A 154 -0.88 18.89 -18.64
CA GLU A 154 -0.76 19.46 -17.29
C GLU A 154 -1.81 20.56 -17.04
N TYR A 155 -2.30 21.15 -18.11
CA TYR A 155 -3.39 22.13 -18.16
C TYR A 155 -4.08 22.01 -19.53
N LYS A 156 -5.37 22.30 -19.58
CA LYS A 156 -6.19 22.13 -20.80
C LYS A 156 -5.54 22.77 -22.04
N GLY A 157 -5.26 21.93 -23.04
CA GLY A 157 -4.60 22.34 -24.29
C GLY A 157 -3.10 22.52 -24.17
N GLY A 158 -2.48 22.06 -23.08
CA GLY A 158 -1.04 22.01 -22.92
C GLY A 158 -0.37 20.95 -23.80
N PRO A 159 0.97 20.87 -23.79
CA PRO A 159 1.69 19.84 -24.54
C PRO A 159 1.39 18.45 -23.97
N LEU A 160 1.43 17.43 -24.85
CA LEU A 160 1.31 16.04 -24.44
C LEU A 160 2.27 15.74 -23.28
N THR A 161 1.75 15.14 -22.23
CA THR A 161 2.55 14.71 -21.07
C THR A 161 2.17 13.29 -20.66
N LEU A 162 3.02 12.64 -19.87
CA LEU A 162 2.81 11.29 -19.37
C LEU A 162 3.19 11.24 -17.88
N GLY A 163 2.26 10.80 -17.06
CA GLY A 163 2.54 10.78 -15.63
C GLY A 163 1.33 10.45 -14.77
N LEU A 164 1.22 11.14 -13.65
CA LEU A 164 0.20 10.89 -12.64
C LEU A 164 -0.75 12.09 -12.52
N HIS A 165 -1.97 11.83 -12.07
CA HIS A 165 -2.94 12.90 -11.83
C HIS A 165 -2.40 13.94 -10.85
N LYS A 166 -2.63 15.21 -11.17
CA LYS A 166 -2.36 16.34 -10.30
C LYS A 166 -3.20 16.27 -9.04
N LYS A 167 -2.61 16.61 -7.90
CA LYS A 167 -3.31 16.62 -6.62
C LYS A 167 -4.59 17.47 -6.70
N GLY A 168 -5.73 16.86 -6.44
CA GLY A 168 -7.04 17.53 -6.49
C GLY A 168 -7.66 17.69 -7.88
N SER A 169 -7.01 17.25 -8.95
CA SER A 169 -7.57 17.18 -10.32
C SER A 169 -7.74 15.73 -10.77
N VAL A 170 -8.75 15.50 -11.59
CA VAL A 170 -9.00 14.21 -12.27
C VAL A 170 -8.65 14.27 -13.75
N HIS A 171 -8.27 15.43 -14.25
CA HIS A 171 -7.98 15.67 -15.67
C HIS A 171 -6.51 15.98 -15.91
N ASP A 172 -5.93 16.86 -15.08
CA ASP A 172 -4.57 17.34 -15.28
C ASP A 172 -3.55 16.25 -14.93
N ILE A 173 -2.55 16.04 -15.79
CA ILE A 173 -1.48 15.07 -15.62
C ILE A 173 -0.16 15.78 -15.34
N VAL A 174 0.50 15.42 -14.27
CA VAL A 174 1.85 15.90 -13.92
C VAL A 174 2.88 14.92 -14.50
N ASN A 175 3.84 15.41 -15.25
CA ASN A 175 4.93 14.60 -15.79
C ASN A 175 5.64 13.81 -14.66
N ALA A 176 5.78 12.50 -14.86
CA ALA A 176 6.36 11.59 -13.87
C ALA A 176 7.85 11.30 -14.08
N SER A 177 8.50 11.87 -15.09
CA SER A 177 9.95 11.77 -15.23
C SER A 177 10.65 12.35 -14.00
N GLY A 178 11.65 11.64 -13.47
CA GLY A 178 12.33 11.98 -12.22
C GLY A 178 11.54 11.58 -10.95
N CYS A 179 10.55 10.69 -11.05
CA CYS A 179 9.83 10.15 -9.90
C CYS A 179 10.76 9.35 -8.99
N GLN A 180 10.89 9.73 -7.73
CA GLN A 180 11.88 9.17 -6.80
C GLN A 180 11.46 7.85 -6.15
N ILE A 181 10.21 7.42 -6.31
CA ILE A 181 9.75 6.13 -5.75
C ILE A 181 9.93 4.95 -6.71
N VAL A 182 10.34 5.22 -7.96
CA VAL A 182 10.67 4.21 -8.97
C VAL A 182 12.13 4.32 -9.39
N ASP A 183 12.65 3.28 -10.06
CA ASP A 183 13.99 3.29 -10.65
C ASP A 183 14.09 4.32 -11.80
N ASP A 184 15.29 4.83 -12.06
CA ASP A 184 15.54 5.82 -13.11
C ASP A 184 15.19 5.32 -14.52
N ASP A 185 15.18 4.01 -14.75
CA ASP A 185 14.77 3.42 -16.02
C ASP A 185 13.34 3.82 -16.42
N TYR A 186 12.45 4.05 -15.43
CA TYR A 186 11.10 4.57 -15.70
C TYR A 186 11.12 5.95 -16.35
N SER A 187 12.02 6.82 -15.90
CA SER A 187 12.16 8.17 -16.47
C SER A 187 12.64 8.11 -17.92
N LYS A 188 13.62 7.25 -18.22
CA LYS A 188 14.12 7.03 -19.58
C LYS A 188 13.00 6.58 -20.53
N VAL A 189 12.17 5.63 -20.08
CA VAL A 189 11.01 5.14 -20.85
C VAL A 189 9.97 6.26 -21.07
N ILE A 190 9.60 7.00 -20.01
CA ILE A 190 8.64 8.09 -20.08
C ILE A 190 9.11 9.17 -21.07
N ASP A 191 10.35 9.62 -20.93
CA ASP A 191 10.89 10.70 -21.75
C ASP A 191 10.96 10.29 -23.23
N CYS A 192 11.45 9.09 -23.53
CA CYS A 192 11.49 8.54 -24.88
C CYS A 192 10.11 8.50 -25.54
N ILE A 193 9.11 7.97 -24.82
CA ILE A 193 7.74 7.80 -25.36
C ILE A 193 7.04 9.14 -25.53
N VAL A 194 7.15 10.04 -24.54
CA VAL A 194 6.50 11.37 -24.61
C VAL A 194 7.09 12.20 -25.73
N GLU A 195 8.41 12.23 -25.86
CA GLU A 195 9.11 13.01 -26.88
C GLU A 195 8.72 12.54 -28.28
N TYR A 196 8.73 11.23 -28.51
CA TYR A 196 8.35 10.64 -29.77
C TYR A 196 6.90 10.96 -30.18
N PHE A 197 5.92 10.68 -29.30
CA PHE A 197 4.52 10.93 -29.65
C PHE A 197 4.14 12.41 -29.70
N ARG A 198 4.91 13.27 -29.03
CA ARG A 198 4.77 14.72 -29.16
C ARG A 198 5.23 15.19 -30.54
N GLU A 199 6.36 14.67 -31.06
CA GLU A 199 6.83 14.94 -32.43
C GLU A 199 5.83 14.47 -33.50
N LYS A 200 5.27 13.27 -33.32
CA LYS A 200 4.25 12.69 -34.21
C LYS A 200 2.86 13.32 -34.04
N GLN A 201 2.66 14.21 -33.07
CA GLN A 201 1.39 14.89 -32.76
C GLN A 201 0.20 13.92 -32.52
N VAL A 202 0.46 12.75 -31.94
CA VAL A 202 -0.58 11.75 -31.64
C VAL A 202 -1.37 12.22 -30.41
N PRO A 203 -2.72 12.37 -30.51
CA PRO A 203 -3.52 12.89 -29.42
C PRO A 203 -3.68 11.88 -28.28
N HIS A 204 -3.67 12.36 -27.04
CA HIS A 204 -4.08 11.55 -25.90
C HIS A 204 -5.60 11.33 -25.88
N TYR A 205 -6.05 10.23 -25.30
CA TYR A 205 -7.46 9.91 -25.14
C TYR A 205 -8.13 10.82 -24.09
N ASN A 206 -9.18 11.51 -24.52
CA ASN A 206 -9.95 12.39 -23.64
C ASN A 206 -11.14 11.64 -23.04
N LYS A 207 -11.19 11.51 -21.73
CA LYS A 207 -12.22 10.77 -20.98
C LYS A 207 -13.63 11.36 -21.10
N ASN A 208 -13.77 12.64 -21.45
CA ASN A 208 -15.08 13.30 -21.57
C ASN A 208 -15.64 13.19 -22.98
N THR A 209 -14.78 13.27 -24.00
CA THR A 209 -15.21 13.19 -25.40
C THR A 209 -15.09 11.78 -25.96
N HIS A 210 -14.38 10.90 -25.25
CA HIS A 210 -14.03 9.54 -25.68
C HIS A 210 -13.29 9.50 -27.02
N GLN A 211 -12.49 10.52 -27.30
CA GLN A 211 -11.69 10.62 -28.51
C GLN A 211 -10.20 10.74 -28.19
N GLY A 212 -9.37 10.26 -29.12
CA GLY A 212 -7.92 10.25 -29.00
C GLY A 212 -7.34 8.84 -28.88
N VAL A 213 -6.04 8.72 -28.91
CA VAL A 213 -5.32 7.45 -29.10
C VAL A 213 -4.59 6.99 -27.85
N LEU A 214 -3.68 7.82 -27.33
CA LEU A 214 -2.78 7.45 -26.23
C LEU A 214 -3.52 7.46 -24.89
N ARG A 215 -3.55 6.32 -24.20
CA ARG A 215 -4.28 6.17 -22.93
C ARG A 215 -3.35 6.06 -21.73
N HIS A 216 -2.58 4.98 -21.66
CA HIS A 216 -1.73 4.68 -20.53
C HIS A 216 -0.39 4.09 -20.95
N LEU A 217 0.57 4.18 -20.04
CA LEU A 217 1.81 3.44 -20.10
C LEU A 217 1.94 2.65 -18.79
N LEU A 218 1.97 1.33 -18.91
CA LEU A 218 2.29 0.44 -17.80
C LEU A 218 3.77 0.09 -17.87
N VAL A 219 4.50 0.33 -16.78
CA VAL A 219 5.91 -0.07 -16.63
C VAL A 219 6.03 -0.95 -15.40
N ARG A 220 6.67 -2.10 -15.55
CA ARG A 220 7.00 -3.03 -14.47
C ARG A 220 8.49 -3.33 -14.51
N ARG A 221 9.11 -3.46 -13.34
CA ARG A 221 10.53 -3.78 -13.23
C ARG A 221 10.75 -4.80 -12.11
N ALA A 222 11.42 -5.90 -12.44
CA ALA A 222 11.89 -6.82 -11.42
C ALA A 222 13.02 -6.18 -10.61
N VAL A 223 12.93 -6.26 -9.30
CA VAL A 223 13.98 -5.75 -8.40
C VAL A 223 15.17 -6.70 -8.38
N SER A 224 14.91 -8.02 -8.39
CA SER A 224 15.96 -9.05 -8.29
C SER A 224 16.72 -9.29 -9.58
N THR A 225 16.06 -9.19 -10.74
CA THR A 225 16.68 -9.51 -12.05
C THR A 225 16.98 -8.28 -12.89
N GLY A 226 16.43 -7.11 -12.53
CA GLY A 226 16.52 -5.89 -13.31
C GLY A 226 15.72 -5.91 -14.62
N GLU A 227 14.90 -6.95 -14.87
CA GLU A 227 14.07 -7.08 -16.07
C GLU A 227 12.97 -6.02 -16.08
N LEU A 228 12.83 -5.31 -17.20
CA LEU A 228 11.87 -4.23 -17.43
C LEU A 228 10.84 -4.65 -18.48
N LEU A 229 9.57 -4.52 -18.17
CA LEU A 229 8.45 -4.77 -19.08
C LEU A 229 7.66 -3.48 -19.26
N VAL A 230 7.49 -3.08 -20.51
CA VAL A 230 6.78 -1.86 -20.89
C VAL A 230 5.56 -2.20 -21.72
N ALA A 231 4.40 -1.66 -21.37
CA ALA A 231 3.17 -1.82 -22.14
C ALA A 231 2.51 -0.47 -22.45
N LEU A 232 2.43 -0.14 -23.73
CA LEU A 232 1.72 1.03 -24.25
C LEU A 232 0.26 0.69 -24.45
N VAL A 233 -0.65 1.45 -23.86
CA VAL A 233 -2.10 1.26 -23.97
C VAL A 233 -2.70 2.38 -24.81
N THR A 234 -3.42 2.00 -25.87
CA THR A 234 -4.05 2.95 -26.79
C THR A 234 -5.50 2.57 -27.08
N SER A 235 -6.27 3.47 -27.69
CA SER A 235 -7.52 3.13 -28.36
C SER A 235 -7.26 2.66 -29.78
N SER A 236 -8.25 2.00 -30.39
CA SER A 236 -8.21 1.59 -31.81
C SER A 236 -8.61 2.69 -32.78
N GLN A 237 -8.86 3.93 -32.35
CA GLN A 237 -9.42 5.01 -33.17
C GLN A 237 -8.49 5.48 -34.31
N GLN A 238 -7.21 5.19 -34.20
CA GLN A 238 -6.22 5.44 -35.22
C GLN A 238 -5.24 4.27 -35.27
N ASP A 239 -4.87 3.84 -36.47
CA ASP A 239 -3.77 2.88 -36.61
C ASP A 239 -2.44 3.61 -36.37
N ILE A 240 -1.72 3.15 -35.36
CA ILE A 240 -0.39 3.66 -34.99
C ILE A 240 0.67 2.54 -35.00
N SER A 241 0.43 1.44 -35.69
CA SER A 241 1.30 0.25 -35.68
C SER A 241 2.74 0.59 -36.11
N GLU A 242 2.90 1.49 -37.11
CA GLU A 242 4.21 1.97 -37.53
C GLU A 242 4.91 2.74 -36.41
N TYR A 243 4.20 3.65 -35.74
CA TYR A 243 4.75 4.43 -34.63
C TYR A 243 5.13 3.55 -33.45
N VAL A 244 4.34 2.52 -33.17
CA VAL A 244 4.65 1.54 -32.12
C VAL A 244 5.94 0.78 -32.43
N SER A 245 6.17 0.43 -33.70
CA SER A 245 7.40 -0.23 -34.15
C SER A 245 8.61 0.71 -34.00
N GLU A 246 8.51 1.97 -34.44
CA GLU A 246 9.57 2.97 -34.26
C GLU A 246 9.89 3.22 -32.77
N VAL A 247 8.86 3.29 -31.90
CA VAL A 247 9.04 3.41 -30.45
C VAL A 247 9.78 2.19 -29.89
N SER A 248 9.44 0.99 -30.37
CA SER A 248 10.14 -0.24 -29.96
C SER A 248 11.63 -0.18 -30.25
N GLU A 249 12.01 0.30 -31.43
CA GLU A 249 13.43 0.45 -31.79
C GLU A 249 14.12 1.45 -30.89
N LYS A 250 13.49 2.60 -30.63
CA LYS A 250 14.04 3.63 -29.71
C LYS A 250 14.20 3.09 -28.29
N LEU A 251 13.19 2.40 -27.74
CA LEU A 251 13.26 1.80 -26.41
C LEU A 251 14.37 0.73 -26.32
N ASN A 252 14.55 -0.11 -27.35
CA ASN A 252 15.63 -1.09 -27.39
C ASN A 252 17.03 -0.44 -27.50
N GLY A 253 17.12 0.79 -27.98
CA GLY A 253 18.37 1.56 -28.07
C GLY A 253 18.74 2.33 -26.80
N LEU A 254 17.91 2.35 -25.75
CA LEU A 254 18.21 3.04 -24.50
C LEU A 254 19.15 2.24 -23.61
N GLU A 255 20.01 2.95 -22.89
CA GLU A 255 20.82 2.36 -21.81
C GLU A 255 20.03 2.33 -20.51
N TYR A 256 19.75 1.13 -19.99
CA TYR A 256 19.03 0.89 -18.75
C TYR A 256 19.98 0.49 -17.61
N ASN A 257 19.58 0.78 -16.37
CA ASN A 257 20.20 0.16 -15.19
C ASN A 257 19.91 -1.34 -15.16
N GLY A 258 18.72 -1.72 -15.63
CA GLY A 258 18.29 -3.09 -15.83
C GLY A 258 18.36 -3.51 -17.28
N LYS A 259 17.35 -4.26 -17.74
CA LYS A 259 17.25 -4.79 -19.10
C LYS A 259 15.81 -4.73 -19.58
N LEU A 260 15.56 -4.09 -20.73
CA LEU A 260 14.25 -4.17 -21.39
C LEU A 260 14.03 -5.62 -21.83
N THR A 261 13.02 -6.29 -21.25
CA THR A 261 12.70 -7.70 -21.52
C THR A 261 11.58 -7.81 -22.54
N GLY A 262 10.68 -6.83 -22.59
CA GLY A 262 9.61 -6.80 -23.56
C GLY A 262 8.93 -5.46 -23.69
N PHE A 263 8.46 -5.19 -24.91
CA PHE A 263 7.56 -4.07 -25.22
C PHE A 263 6.26 -4.60 -25.84
N ILE A 264 5.15 -4.17 -25.26
CA ILE A 264 3.81 -4.68 -25.57
C ILE A 264 2.92 -3.51 -25.99
N HIS A 265 2.11 -3.72 -27.01
CA HIS A 265 1.04 -2.81 -27.39
C HIS A 265 -0.31 -3.40 -27.01
N ILE A 266 -1.07 -2.67 -26.20
CA ILE A 266 -2.39 -3.06 -25.71
C ILE A 266 -3.42 -2.12 -26.31
N ILE A 267 -4.45 -2.68 -26.92
CA ILE A 267 -5.63 -1.94 -27.37
C ILE A 267 -6.69 -2.03 -26.28
N ASN A 268 -7.25 -0.89 -25.90
CA ASN A 268 -8.31 -0.76 -24.92
C ASN A 268 -9.31 0.29 -25.39
N ASP A 269 -10.48 -0.13 -25.82
CA ASP A 269 -11.57 0.73 -26.28
C ASP A 269 -12.66 0.95 -25.21
N GLY A 270 -12.45 0.41 -24.01
CA GLY A 270 -13.35 0.61 -22.88
C GLY A 270 -13.47 2.09 -22.49
N LEU A 271 -14.66 2.53 -22.08
CA LEU A 271 -14.91 3.93 -21.66
C LEU A 271 -14.26 4.27 -20.32
N GLY A 272 -14.02 3.27 -19.48
CA GLY A 272 -13.40 3.43 -18.16
C GLY A 272 -11.91 3.77 -18.22
N ASP A 273 -11.45 4.44 -17.18
CA ASP A 273 -10.03 4.80 -16.99
C ASP A 273 -9.26 3.68 -16.27
N VAL A 274 -9.36 2.48 -16.80
CA VAL A 274 -8.72 1.28 -16.25
C VAL A 274 -7.88 0.65 -17.33
N VAL A 275 -6.67 0.23 -16.99
CA VAL A 275 -5.81 -0.54 -17.89
C VAL A 275 -6.39 -1.95 -18.01
N LYS A 276 -7.08 -2.20 -19.12
CA LYS A 276 -7.60 -3.50 -19.54
C LYS A 276 -7.09 -3.82 -20.93
N SER A 277 -7.16 -5.05 -21.34
CA SER A 277 -6.73 -5.50 -22.66
C SER A 277 -7.92 -6.05 -23.43
N ASP A 278 -8.29 -5.39 -24.53
CA ASP A 278 -9.17 -5.97 -25.53
C ASP A 278 -8.36 -6.79 -26.53
N LYS A 279 -7.15 -6.30 -26.87
CA LYS A 279 -6.13 -7.02 -27.66
C LYS A 279 -4.74 -6.68 -27.16
N MET A 280 -3.85 -7.65 -27.19
CA MET A 280 -2.46 -7.51 -26.77
C MET A 280 -1.53 -8.04 -27.88
N HIS A 281 -0.54 -7.22 -28.24
CA HIS A 281 0.48 -7.54 -29.24
C HIS A 281 1.87 -7.41 -28.61
N ILE A 282 2.65 -8.48 -28.62
CA ILE A 282 4.07 -8.44 -28.23
C ILE A 282 4.83 -7.83 -29.43
N ILE A 283 5.40 -6.64 -29.22
CA ILE A 283 6.14 -5.92 -30.27
C ILE A 283 7.60 -6.35 -30.26
N SER A 284 8.19 -6.49 -29.09
CA SER A 284 9.55 -7.05 -28.94
C SER A 284 9.68 -7.80 -27.63
N GLY A 285 10.53 -8.82 -27.61
CA GLY A 285 10.88 -9.58 -26.42
C GLY A 285 9.76 -10.49 -25.91
N LYS A 286 9.46 -10.41 -24.62
CA LYS A 286 8.49 -11.25 -23.89
C LYS A 286 7.38 -10.42 -23.32
N ASP A 287 6.25 -11.06 -22.98
CA ASP A 287 5.13 -10.49 -22.24
C ASP A 287 5.19 -10.78 -20.72
N TRP A 288 6.34 -11.20 -20.22
CA TRP A 288 6.57 -11.51 -18.82
C TRP A 288 8.03 -11.25 -18.41
N PHE A 289 8.24 -11.15 -17.11
CA PHE A 289 9.57 -11.11 -16.48
C PHE A 289 9.60 -11.98 -15.23
N THR A 290 10.81 -12.26 -14.71
CA THR A 290 11.00 -13.04 -13.49
C THR A 290 11.35 -12.13 -12.33
N GLU A 291 10.61 -12.24 -11.23
CA GLU A 291 10.95 -11.63 -9.94
C GLU A 291 11.28 -12.72 -8.92
N LYS A 292 12.13 -12.41 -7.95
CA LYS A 292 12.43 -13.29 -6.82
C LYS A 292 11.96 -12.65 -5.53
N ILE A 293 11.34 -13.44 -4.66
CA ILE A 293 10.91 -13.03 -3.34
C ILE A 293 11.13 -14.19 -2.36
N LEU A 294 11.83 -13.94 -1.26
CA LEU A 294 12.18 -14.95 -0.25
C LEU A 294 12.75 -16.26 -0.84
N GLY A 295 13.57 -16.14 -1.90
CA GLY A 295 14.21 -17.26 -2.59
C GLY A 295 13.36 -17.95 -3.66
N LEU A 296 12.07 -17.70 -3.75
CA LEU A 296 11.16 -18.24 -4.76
C LEU A 296 11.14 -17.37 -6.02
N GLN A 297 10.92 -17.98 -7.17
CA GLN A 297 10.83 -17.32 -8.47
C GLN A 297 9.38 -17.20 -8.92
N PHE A 298 9.03 -16.04 -9.45
CA PHE A 298 7.69 -15.76 -9.96
C PHE A 298 7.75 -15.19 -11.36
N LYS A 299 7.05 -15.85 -12.29
CA LYS A 299 6.80 -15.33 -13.62
C LYS A 299 5.63 -14.34 -13.55
N ILE A 300 5.88 -13.10 -13.96
CA ILE A 300 4.94 -11.99 -13.80
C ILE A 300 4.62 -11.39 -15.16
N SER A 301 3.33 -11.41 -15.54
CA SER A 301 2.80 -10.77 -16.74
C SER A 301 2.38 -9.31 -16.49
N PRO A 302 2.00 -8.53 -17.52
CA PRO A 302 1.53 -7.15 -17.34
C PRO A 302 0.39 -7.02 -16.35
N PHE A 303 -0.55 -7.94 -16.36
CA PHE A 303 -1.79 -7.89 -15.56
C PHE A 303 -1.74 -8.72 -14.28
N SER A 304 -0.74 -9.60 -14.10
CA SER A 304 -0.61 -10.37 -12.88
C SER A 304 -0.57 -9.46 -11.66
N PHE A 305 -1.39 -9.78 -10.65
CA PHE A 305 -1.23 -9.14 -9.34
C PHE A 305 0.10 -9.60 -8.74
N PHE A 306 0.89 -8.65 -8.31
CA PHE A 306 2.11 -8.86 -7.53
C PHE A 306 2.36 -7.59 -6.73
N GLN A 307 2.81 -7.70 -5.49
CA GLN A 307 3.07 -6.55 -4.63
C GLN A 307 4.02 -5.55 -5.30
N THR A 308 3.66 -4.27 -5.25
CA THR A 308 4.36 -3.24 -6.01
C THR A 308 5.62 -2.68 -5.34
N ASN A 309 6.04 -3.29 -4.24
CA ASN A 309 7.31 -3.11 -3.53
C ASN A 309 7.82 -4.51 -3.14
N THR A 310 8.74 -5.07 -3.90
CA THR A 310 9.24 -6.44 -3.68
C THR A 310 9.91 -6.60 -2.31
N LYS A 311 10.81 -5.70 -1.93
CA LYS A 311 11.51 -5.78 -0.63
C LYS A 311 10.57 -5.53 0.55
N GLY A 312 9.61 -4.62 0.41
CA GLY A 312 8.55 -4.44 1.40
C GLY A 312 7.66 -5.68 1.53
N ALA A 313 7.37 -6.35 0.41
CA ALA A 313 6.59 -7.59 0.42
C ALA A 313 7.33 -8.74 1.11
N GLU A 314 8.65 -8.82 1.00
CA GLU A 314 9.44 -9.78 1.79
C GLU A 314 9.28 -9.57 3.29
N VAL A 315 9.26 -8.30 3.74
CA VAL A 315 8.99 -7.95 5.16
C VAL A 315 7.57 -8.35 5.56
N LEU A 316 6.58 -8.04 4.71
CA LEU A 316 5.17 -8.34 4.95
C LEU A 316 4.93 -9.85 5.06
N TYR A 317 5.42 -10.61 4.10
CA TYR A 317 5.22 -12.06 4.05
C TYR A 317 6.03 -12.80 5.11
N THR A 318 7.22 -12.31 5.47
CA THR A 318 7.96 -12.82 6.63
C THR A 318 7.14 -12.63 7.90
N ARG A 319 6.55 -11.46 8.12
CA ARG A 319 5.69 -11.20 9.28
C ARG A 319 4.47 -12.12 9.29
N ALA A 320 3.80 -12.32 8.16
CA ALA A 320 2.66 -13.23 8.06
C ALA A 320 3.08 -14.68 8.36
N ARG A 321 4.20 -15.13 7.81
CA ARG A 321 4.77 -16.46 8.09
C ARG A 321 5.13 -16.64 9.57
N ASP A 322 5.74 -15.64 10.21
CA ASP A 322 6.06 -15.69 11.63
C ASP A 322 4.80 -15.89 12.48
N TYR A 323 3.71 -15.22 12.14
CA TYR A 323 2.43 -15.40 12.84
C TYR A 323 1.82 -16.77 12.60
N VAL A 324 1.94 -17.34 11.40
CA VAL A 324 1.51 -18.72 11.10
C VAL A 324 2.31 -19.72 11.91
N LEU A 325 3.62 -19.53 12.06
CA LEU A 325 4.51 -20.45 12.77
C LEU A 325 4.47 -20.32 14.29
N GLY A 326 3.65 -19.43 14.84
CA GLY A 326 3.56 -19.18 16.29
C GLY A 326 4.82 -18.58 16.91
N GLY A 327 5.73 -18.05 16.07
CA GLY A 327 7.02 -17.51 16.49
C GLY A 327 6.88 -16.18 17.23
N GLU A 328 7.36 -16.13 18.48
CA GLU A 328 7.88 -14.89 19.03
C GLU A 328 9.02 -14.42 18.12
N MET A 329 9.07 -13.11 17.82
CA MET A 329 10.10 -12.55 16.97
C MET A 329 11.49 -13.04 17.33
N ALA A 330 12.08 -13.92 16.53
CA ALA A 330 13.52 -14.14 16.53
C ALA A 330 14.17 -12.80 16.11
N GLY A 331 14.36 -11.94 17.11
CA GLY A 331 15.35 -10.87 17.08
C GLY A 331 15.08 -9.63 16.22
N VAL A 332 13.93 -8.98 16.34
CA VAL A 332 13.94 -7.51 16.26
C VAL A 332 14.49 -7.04 17.62
N GLY A 333 15.73 -6.57 17.63
CA GLY A 333 16.36 -6.07 18.85
C GLY A 333 15.47 -5.04 19.53
N LYS A 334 15.59 -4.90 20.85
CA LYS A 334 14.87 -3.99 21.74
C LYS A 334 14.92 -2.49 21.36
N ASN A 335 15.18 -2.17 20.12
CA ASN A 335 15.12 -0.84 19.50
C ASN A 335 13.77 -0.59 18.76
N SER A 336 12.74 -1.43 18.96
CA SER A 336 11.37 -0.93 18.81
C SER A 336 11.24 0.19 19.83
N VAL A 337 10.81 1.39 19.45
CA VAL A 337 10.48 2.48 20.36
C VAL A 337 9.43 1.93 21.33
N GLY A 338 9.92 1.28 22.38
CA GLY A 338 9.14 0.69 23.45
C GLY A 338 8.71 1.83 24.34
N VAL A 339 7.45 2.21 24.25
CA VAL A 339 6.78 2.93 25.32
C VAL A 339 6.59 1.92 26.45
N GLY A 340 7.23 2.19 27.58
CA GLY A 340 7.14 1.37 28.79
C GLY A 340 5.69 1.14 29.22
N ARG A 341 5.51 0.09 30.01
CA ARG A 341 4.22 -0.40 30.54
C ARG A 341 3.47 0.57 31.47
N ASP A 342 3.89 1.83 31.60
CA ASP A 342 3.29 2.81 32.52
C ASP A 342 2.86 4.06 31.75
N ALA A 343 1.74 3.94 31.01
CA ALA A 343 1.00 5.11 30.53
C ALA A 343 -0.50 4.88 30.70
N GLU A 344 -0.94 4.75 31.93
CA GLU A 344 -2.28 5.13 32.31
C GLU A 344 -2.41 6.64 32.10
N ASN A 345 -3.40 7.04 31.31
CA ASN A 345 -3.96 8.37 31.22
C ASN A 345 -2.99 9.55 30.99
N SER A 346 -2.65 9.84 29.76
CA SER A 346 -2.43 11.22 29.35
C SER A 346 -3.37 11.61 28.22
N ARG A 347 -4.51 12.14 28.58
CA ARG A 347 -5.33 12.99 27.70
C ARG A 347 -4.46 14.14 27.25
N ILE A 348 -4.31 14.32 25.96
CA ILE A 348 -3.77 15.55 25.39
C ILE A 348 -4.91 16.57 25.37
N ASP A 349 -5.13 17.22 26.50
CA ASP A 349 -5.80 18.49 26.58
C ASP A 349 -4.70 19.56 26.72
N GLY A 350 -4.62 20.44 25.75
CA GLY A 350 -3.96 21.75 25.85
C GLY A 350 -2.44 21.74 25.78
N VAL A 351 -1.89 22.08 24.61
CA VAL A 351 -0.52 22.59 24.51
C VAL A 351 -0.46 23.95 25.16
N CYS A 352 0.03 24.00 26.41
CA CYS A 352 0.52 25.22 27.02
C CYS A 352 2.05 25.19 26.91
N LEU A 353 2.62 26.15 26.19
CA LEU A 353 4.05 26.42 26.15
C LEU A 353 4.40 27.25 27.40
N GLU A 354 4.93 26.62 28.43
CA GLU A 354 5.75 27.33 29.43
C GLU A 354 7.14 26.74 29.50
N LYS A 355 8.12 27.63 29.35
CA LYS A 355 9.54 27.36 29.52
C LYS A 355 9.82 27.14 30.99
N THR A 356 10.44 26.01 31.34
CA THR A 356 11.32 25.93 32.52
C THR A 356 12.54 25.11 32.17
N ALA A 357 13.66 25.61 32.68
CA ALA A 357 15.03 25.20 32.42
C ALA A 357 15.40 23.88 33.12
N ASP A 358 16.55 23.34 32.65
CA ASP A 358 17.46 22.38 33.29
C ASP A 358 16.97 20.93 33.51
N SER A 359 17.41 20.09 32.60
CA SER A 359 18.11 18.85 32.92
C SER A 359 19.01 18.45 31.77
N SER A 360 20.28 18.91 31.86
CA SER A 360 21.41 18.25 31.26
C SER A 360 21.54 16.88 31.94
N ASP A 361 21.45 15.83 31.13
CA ASP A 361 22.22 14.59 31.22
C ASP A 361 21.45 13.47 30.51
N ILE A 362 22.10 12.89 29.57
CA ILE A 362 21.82 11.73 28.66
C ILE A 362 21.59 12.16 27.21
N VAL A 363 22.64 12.73 26.61
CA VAL A 363 22.89 12.63 25.16
C VAL A 363 24.40 12.47 24.99
N ASP A 364 24.88 11.26 25.08
CA ASP A 364 26.16 10.88 24.50
C ASP A 364 26.00 9.61 23.68
N GLY A 365 26.28 9.73 22.40
CA GLY A 365 26.62 8.59 21.57
C GLY A 365 25.88 8.35 20.28
N TYR A 366 25.55 9.38 19.48
CA TYR A 366 25.38 9.18 18.02
C TYR A 366 25.83 10.45 17.28
N SER A 367 26.99 10.37 16.63
CA SER A 367 27.46 11.41 15.73
C SER A 367 26.71 11.36 14.40
N GLU A 368 26.44 12.53 13.79
CA GLU A 368 25.81 12.67 12.46
C GLU A 368 26.55 11.95 11.31
N LYS A 369 27.66 11.26 11.58
CA LYS A 369 28.41 10.48 10.60
C LYS A 369 27.98 9.02 10.49
N ASP A 370 27.16 8.50 11.40
CA ASP A 370 26.71 7.09 11.39
C ASP A 370 25.36 6.88 10.68
N ALA A 371 24.75 7.93 10.13
CA ALA A 371 23.50 7.87 9.39
C ALA A 371 23.68 7.53 7.89
N GLU A 372 24.92 7.53 7.39
CA GLU A 372 25.23 7.09 6.02
C GLU A 372 25.73 5.65 6.06
N ASN A 373 24.90 4.70 5.58
CA ASN A 373 25.20 3.26 5.39
C ASN A 373 25.06 2.35 6.61
N VAL A 374 23.92 2.34 7.25
CA VAL A 374 23.48 1.10 7.91
C VAL A 374 22.80 0.25 6.83
N ASP A 375 23.51 -0.76 6.34
CA ASP A 375 22.95 -1.75 5.41
C ASP A 375 21.90 -2.57 6.17
N LEU A 376 20.62 -2.17 5.99
CA LEU A 376 19.48 -2.85 6.60
C LEU A 376 19.42 -4.33 6.16
N ALA A 377 19.99 -4.67 4.99
CA ALA A 377 20.16 -6.04 4.56
C ALA A 377 21.08 -6.83 5.51
N ASP A 378 22.09 -6.18 6.12
CA ASP A 378 22.98 -6.80 7.12
C ASP A 378 22.26 -7.05 8.46
N ILE A 379 21.29 -6.25 8.82
CA ILE A 379 20.44 -6.49 10.01
C ILE A 379 19.53 -7.70 9.77
N TYR A 380 19.03 -7.86 8.55
CA TYR A 380 18.20 -9.02 8.17
C TYR A 380 19.05 -10.26 7.88
N SER A 381 20.25 -10.15 7.27
CA SER A 381 21.10 -11.29 6.90
C SER A 381 21.86 -11.90 8.07
N LYS A 382 22.28 -11.11 9.08
CA LYS A 382 23.00 -11.63 10.28
C LYS A 382 22.09 -12.37 11.26
N LYS A 383 20.76 -12.31 11.10
CA LYS A 383 19.79 -12.95 12.01
C LYS A 383 19.11 -14.21 11.45
N THR A 384 19.44 -14.63 10.24
CA THR A 384 18.93 -15.88 9.65
C THR A 384 19.74 -17.14 9.99
N LYS A 385 20.59 -17.11 11.01
CA LYS A 385 21.12 -18.32 11.65
C LYS A 385 20.41 -18.52 13.00
N SER A 386 19.43 -19.25 13.01
CA SER A 386 18.13 -19.44 13.56
C SER A 386 17.99 -20.59 14.54
N PRO A 387 16.95 -20.58 15.34
CA PRO A 387 16.33 -21.77 15.92
C PRO A 387 15.28 -22.38 14.94
N GLU A 388 15.55 -22.41 13.64
CA GLU A 388 14.60 -22.88 12.63
C GLU A 388 14.32 -24.40 12.69
N ALA A 389 15.15 -25.17 13.36
CA ALA A 389 15.04 -26.62 13.34
C ALA A 389 13.97 -27.19 14.30
N GLU A 390 13.67 -26.53 15.41
CA GLU A 390 12.75 -27.07 16.43
C GLU A 390 11.31 -26.59 16.28
N THR A 391 11.06 -25.34 15.86
CA THR A 391 9.71 -24.80 15.64
C THR A 391 9.06 -25.30 14.36
N ASN A 392 9.83 -25.66 13.34
CA ASN A 392 9.32 -26.14 12.05
C ASN A 392 8.86 -27.61 12.08
N ALA A 393 9.31 -28.43 13.02
CA ALA A 393 8.94 -29.85 13.06
C ALA A 393 7.44 -30.08 13.27
N GLY A 394 6.78 -29.21 14.08
CA GLY A 394 5.35 -29.32 14.37
C GLY A 394 4.43 -28.76 13.28
N PHE A 395 4.96 -27.96 12.34
CA PHE A 395 4.15 -27.33 11.28
C PHE A 395 4.10 -28.16 9.99
N LYS A 396 5.04 -29.10 9.79
CA LYS A 396 5.11 -29.97 8.61
C LYS A 396 3.89 -30.90 8.42
N ASP A 397 3.09 -31.07 9.44
CA ASP A 397 1.86 -31.88 9.38
C ASP A 397 0.59 -31.02 9.16
N LYS A 398 0.73 -29.69 9.05
CA LYS A 398 -0.37 -28.74 8.99
C LYS A 398 -0.85 -28.48 7.57
N VAL A 399 -2.18 -28.36 7.41
CA VAL A 399 -2.86 -27.91 6.21
C VAL A 399 -3.19 -26.42 6.36
N VAL A 400 -2.81 -25.62 5.38
CA VAL A 400 -3.02 -24.16 5.37
C VAL A 400 -3.91 -23.79 4.20
N PHE A 401 -4.94 -22.97 4.44
CA PHE A 401 -5.71 -22.34 3.37
C PHE A 401 -5.24 -20.89 3.19
N ASP A 402 -4.94 -20.52 1.95
CA ASP A 402 -4.65 -19.15 1.52
C ASP A 402 -5.87 -18.64 0.73
N LEU A 403 -6.77 -17.93 1.42
CA LEU A 403 -8.00 -17.45 0.82
C LEU A 403 -7.78 -16.03 0.26
N TYR A 404 -8.21 -15.83 -0.99
CA TYR A 404 -7.89 -14.67 -1.83
C TYR A 404 -6.42 -14.69 -2.28
N SER A 405 -5.94 -15.88 -2.71
CA SER A 405 -4.51 -16.17 -2.90
C SER A 405 -3.84 -15.40 -4.07
N GLY A 406 -4.62 -14.77 -4.95
CA GLY A 406 -4.07 -14.09 -6.13
C GLY A 406 -3.22 -15.05 -6.98
N THR A 407 -1.97 -14.66 -7.27
CA THR A 407 -0.99 -15.50 -7.98
C THR A 407 -0.25 -16.50 -7.07
N GLY A 408 -0.79 -16.78 -5.89
CA GLY A 408 -0.31 -17.82 -4.97
C GLY A 408 1.00 -17.49 -4.27
N THR A 409 1.37 -16.21 -4.14
CA THR A 409 2.67 -15.83 -3.56
C THR A 409 2.77 -16.23 -2.09
N ILE A 410 1.73 -15.98 -1.27
CA ILE A 410 1.72 -16.33 0.15
C ILE A 410 1.68 -17.83 0.32
N ALA A 411 0.80 -18.52 -0.42
CA ALA A 411 0.71 -19.98 -0.42
C ALA A 411 2.07 -20.63 -0.67
N GLN A 412 2.80 -20.17 -1.68
CA GLN A 412 4.12 -20.70 -2.04
C GLN A 412 5.20 -20.40 -0.99
N ILE A 413 5.15 -19.25 -0.31
CA ILE A 413 6.07 -18.91 0.78
C ILE A 413 5.85 -19.79 2.01
N ILE A 414 4.63 -20.24 2.24
CA ILE A 414 4.26 -21.13 3.36
C ILE A 414 4.52 -22.61 3.02
N ALA A 415 4.40 -23.01 1.77
CA ALA A 415 4.49 -24.41 1.33
C ALA A 415 5.75 -25.17 1.82
N PRO A 416 6.96 -24.58 1.85
CA PRO A 416 8.15 -25.29 2.32
C PRO A 416 8.08 -25.78 3.78
N VAL A 417 7.22 -25.19 4.60
CA VAL A 417 7.07 -25.52 6.02
C VAL A 417 5.77 -26.26 6.34
N ALA A 418 4.80 -26.28 5.44
CA ALA A 418 3.50 -26.91 5.61
C ALA A 418 3.42 -28.31 4.97
N LYS A 419 2.47 -29.13 5.40
CA LYS A 419 2.11 -30.39 4.75
C LYS A 419 1.47 -30.14 3.38
N LYS A 420 0.50 -29.24 3.33
CA LYS A 420 -0.25 -28.88 2.13
C LYS A 420 -0.73 -27.44 2.26
N VAL A 421 -0.71 -26.70 1.17
CA VAL A 421 -1.31 -25.38 1.08
C VAL A 421 -2.35 -25.37 -0.03
N ILE A 422 -3.56 -24.89 0.27
CA ILE A 422 -4.65 -24.75 -0.70
C ILE A 422 -4.96 -23.27 -0.87
N GLY A 423 -4.68 -22.75 -2.07
CA GLY A 423 -5.00 -21.36 -2.46
C GLY A 423 -6.36 -21.29 -3.15
N VAL A 424 -7.21 -20.34 -2.77
CA VAL A 424 -8.50 -20.06 -3.43
C VAL A 424 -8.50 -18.65 -3.97
N GLU A 425 -8.77 -18.52 -5.26
CA GLU A 425 -8.80 -17.24 -5.97
C GLU A 425 -9.92 -17.24 -7.03
N ILE A 426 -10.62 -16.12 -7.16
CA ILE A 426 -11.75 -15.99 -8.08
C ILE A 426 -11.32 -15.79 -9.54
N VAL A 427 -10.12 -15.27 -9.78
CA VAL A 427 -9.58 -14.95 -11.11
C VAL A 427 -8.86 -16.17 -11.67
N GLU A 428 -9.42 -16.83 -12.66
CA GLU A 428 -8.87 -18.08 -13.27
C GLU A 428 -7.43 -17.88 -13.78
N GLU A 429 -7.12 -16.76 -14.43
CA GLU A 429 -5.79 -16.46 -14.94
C GLU A 429 -4.75 -16.30 -13.80
N ALA A 430 -5.16 -15.84 -12.63
CA ALA A 430 -4.30 -15.76 -11.46
C ALA A 430 -4.02 -17.16 -10.89
N VAL A 431 -5.02 -18.05 -10.89
CA VAL A 431 -4.88 -19.44 -10.48
C VAL A 431 -3.93 -20.21 -11.39
N GLU A 432 -4.05 -20.04 -12.70
CA GLU A 432 -3.12 -20.67 -13.66
C GLU A 432 -1.69 -20.15 -13.48
N ALA A 433 -1.52 -18.84 -13.26
CA ALA A 433 -0.21 -18.27 -12.94
C ALA A 433 0.35 -18.81 -11.61
N ALA A 434 -0.50 -19.03 -10.60
CA ALA A 434 -0.11 -19.63 -9.33
C ALA A 434 0.41 -21.07 -9.50
N LYS A 435 -0.30 -21.89 -10.29
CA LYS A 435 0.11 -23.27 -10.62
C LYS A 435 1.44 -23.29 -11.37
N GLU A 436 1.59 -22.42 -12.39
CA GLU A 436 2.83 -22.30 -13.16
C GLU A 436 4.01 -21.92 -12.24
N ASN A 437 3.82 -20.93 -11.36
CA ASN A 437 4.84 -20.48 -10.43
C ASN A 437 5.19 -21.55 -9.39
N ALA A 438 4.21 -22.30 -8.87
CA ALA A 438 4.47 -23.43 -7.96
C ALA A 438 5.32 -24.52 -8.63
N ALA A 439 5.02 -24.84 -9.89
CA ALA A 439 5.81 -25.80 -10.68
C ALA A 439 7.26 -25.30 -10.91
N ILE A 440 7.46 -24.00 -11.23
CA ILE A 440 8.78 -23.39 -11.37
C ILE A 440 9.59 -23.53 -10.07
N ASN A 441 8.92 -23.42 -8.91
CA ASN A 441 9.54 -23.51 -7.59
C ASN A 441 9.62 -24.94 -7.04
N GLY A 442 9.15 -25.96 -7.77
CA GLY A 442 9.14 -27.36 -7.33
C GLY A 442 8.29 -27.60 -6.08
N LEU A 443 7.17 -26.89 -5.94
CA LEU A 443 6.27 -26.97 -4.79
C LEU A 443 5.06 -27.87 -5.11
N ASP A 444 5.22 -29.18 -4.94
CA ASP A 444 4.19 -30.17 -5.25
C ASP A 444 3.05 -30.21 -4.20
N ASN A 445 3.23 -29.53 -3.07
CA ASN A 445 2.25 -29.46 -1.98
C ASN A 445 1.39 -28.18 -2.02
N CYS A 446 1.44 -27.40 -3.10
CA CYS A 446 0.52 -26.30 -3.39
C CYS A 446 -0.59 -26.75 -4.33
N GLU A 447 -1.83 -26.56 -3.92
CA GLU A 447 -3.02 -26.71 -4.77
C GLU A 447 -3.73 -25.37 -4.92
N PHE A 448 -4.18 -25.05 -6.14
CA PHE A 448 -4.88 -23.78 -6.41
C PHE A 448 -6.21 -24.06 -7.08
N ILE A 449 -7.27 -23.47 -6.52
CA ILE A 449 -8.67 -23.65 -6.91
C ILE A 449 -9.24 -22.31 -7.38
N ALA A 450 -9.77 -22.31 -8.62
CA ALA A 450 -10.45 -21.14 -9.16
C ALA A 450 -11.88 -21.08 -8.68
N GLY A 451 -12.28 -19.99 -8.06
CA GLY A 451 -13.66 -19.75 -7.67
C GLY A 451 -13.85 -18.75 -6.54
N ASP A 452 -15.10 -18.38 -6.33
CA ASP A 452 -15.49 -17.50 -5.23
C ASP A 452 -15.33 -18.25 -3.88
N VAL A 453 -14.53 -17.68 -2.98
CA VAL A 453 -14.31 -18.22 -1.62
C VAL A 453 -15.63 -18.61 -0.97
N LEU A 454 -16.69 -17.81 -1.13
CA LEU A 454 -18.00 -18.09 -0.56
C LEU A 454 -18.63 -19.41 -1.04
N LYS A 455 -18.25 -19.89 -2.23
CA LYS A 455 -18.80 -21.11 -2.84
C LYS A 455 -17.85 -22.28 -2.68
N VAL A 456 -16.61 -22.09 -3.11
CA VAL A 456 -15.60 -23.15 -3.17
C VAL A 456 -15.24 -23.71 -1.80
N ILE A 457 -15.29 -22.87 -0.77
CA ILE A 457 -14.91 -23.26 0.60
C ILE A 457 -15.74 -24.45 1.14
N ASP A 458 -16.98 -24.65 0.68
CA ASP A 458 -17.82 -25.78 1.07
C ASP A 458 -17.53 -27.07 0.27
N GLU A 459 -16.76 -26.94 -0.82
CA GLU A 459 -16.46 -28.03 -1.76
C GLU A 459 -15.09 -28.69 -1.49
N ILE A 460 -14.32 -28.08 -0.57
CA ILE A 460 -12.99 -28.59 -0.21
C ILE A 460 -13.13 -29.63 0.90
N ASP A 461 -12.75 -30.87 0.62
CA ASP A 461 -12.84 -31.97 1.59
C ASP A 461 -11.85 -31.86 2.75
N GLU A 462 -10.66 -31.26 2.50
CA GLU A 462 -9.67 -31.01 3.54
C GLU A 462 -10.12 -29.96 4.53
N LYS A 463 -9.76 -30.19 5.80
CA LYS A 463 -9.93 -29.18 6.85
C LYS A 463 -8.61 -28.46 7.09
N PRO A 464 -8.61 -27.12 7.10
CA PRO A 464 -7.40 -26.37 7.41
C PRO A 464 -7.10 -26.40 8.91
N ASP A 465 -5.80 -26.45 9.24
CA ASP A 465 -5.31 -26.13 10.59
C ASP A 465 -5.14 -24.61 10.76
N TYR A 466 -4.80 -23.91 9.68
CA TYR A 466 -4.61 -22.46 9.63
C TYR A 466 -5.27 -21.86 8.39
N ILE A 467 -5.76 -20.64 8.53
CA ILE A 467 -6.26 -19.85 7.40
C ILE A 467 -5.46 -18.54 7.31
N ILE A 468 -5.01 -18.20 6.10
CA ILE A 468 -4.45 -16.89 5.77
C ILE A 468 -5.47 -16.15 4.92
N LEU A 469 -5.69 -14.88 5.22
CA LEU A 469 -6.63 -14.01 4.55
C LEU A 469 -5.89 -12.78 4.02
N ASP A 470 -5.92 -12.56 2.71
CA ASP A 470 -5.46 -11.30 2.08
C ASP A 470 -6.57 -10.76 1.16
N PRO A 471 -7.71 -10.34 1.73
CA PRO A 471 -8.88 -9.95 0.97
C PRO A 471 -8.68 -8.60 0.25
N PRO A 472 -9.55 -8.28 -0.74
CA PRO A 472 -9.54 -7.01 -1.42
C PRO A 472 -9.81 -5.83 -0.45
N ARG A 473 -9.61 -4.60 -0.93
CA ARG A 473 -9.75 -3.35 -0.14
C ARG A 473 -11.11 -3.16 0.53
N GLU A 474 -12.14 -3.81 0.05
CA GLU A 474 -13.49 -3.78 0.63
C GLU A 474 -13.61 -4.64 1.90
N GLY A 475 -12.64 -5.50 2.18
CA GLY A 475 -12.71 -6.51 3.23
C GLY A 475 -13.41 -7.78 2.78
N ILE A 476 -13.77 -8.65 3.72
CA ILE A 476 -14.41 -9.93 3.47
C ILE A 476 -15.93 -9.75 3.39
N HIS A 477 -16.55 -10.39 2.41
CA HIS A 477 -18.01 -10.38 2.33
C HIS A 477 -18.66 -10.99 3.61
N PRO A 478 -19.69 -10.37 4.22
CA PRO A 478 -20.24 -10.82 5.51
C PRO A 478 -20.67 -12.29 5.56
N LYS A 479 -21.12 -12.86 4.43
CA LYS A 479 -21.45 -14.29 4.38
C LYS A 479 -20.21 -15.19 4.32
N ALA A 480 -19.12 -14.72 3.68
CA ALA A 480 -17.88 -15.47 3.60
C ALA A 480 -17.16 -15.48 4.96
N ILE A 481 -17.15 -14.36 5.69
CA ILE A 481 -16.54 -14.31 7.02
C ILE A 481 -17.21 -15.30 7.99
N ARG A 482 -18.53 -15.49 7.88
CA ARG A 482 -19.25 -16.48 8.69
C ARG A 482 -18.82 -17.92 8.38
N LYS A 483 -18.71 -18.28 7.10
CA LYS A 483 -18.23 -19.60 6.69
C LYS A 483 -16.78 -19.85 7.15
N ILE A 484 -15.92 -18.84 7.07
CA ILE A 484 -14.53 -18.93 7.56
C ILE A 484 -14.52 -19.21 9.07
N ILE A 485 -15.36 -18.53 9.85
CA ILE A 485 -15.52 -18.74 11.28
C ILE A 485 -16.04 -20.15 11.58
N ASP A 486 -16.99 -20.65 10.79
CA ASP A 486 -17.61 -21.96 10.97
C ASP A 486 -16.65 -23.14 10.73
N TYR A 487 -15.54 -22.94 9.98
CA TYR A 487 -14.45 -23.92 9.93
C TYR A 487 -13.85 -24.22 11.30
N GLY A 488 -13.84 -23.23 12.18
CA GLY A 488 -13.41 -23.38 13.55
C GLY A 488 -11.93 -23.65 13.72
N VAL A 489 -11.08 -23.18 12.77
CA VAL A 489 -9.62 -23.25 12.91
C VAL A 489 -9.16 -22.52 14.15
N GLU A 490 -8.05 -22.96 14.73
CA GLU A 490 -7.52 -22.34 15.94
C GLU A 490 -6.96 -20.95 15.66
N ASN A 491 -6.24 -20.79 14.54
CA ASN A 491 -5.55 -19.55 14.21
C ASN A 491 -5.85 -19.08 12.79
N ILE A 492 -6.02 -17.76 12.65
CA ILE A 492 -6.19 -17.06 11.37
C ILE A 492 -5.18 -15.93 11.30
N VAL A 493 -4.45 -15.82 10.19
CA VAL A 493 -3.61 -14.66 9.89
C VAL A 493 -4.33 -13.78 8.88
N TYR A 494 -4.61 -12.54 9.25
CA TYR A 494 -5.29 -11.58 8.39
C TYR A 494 -4.33 -10.48 7.94
N ILE A 495 -4.14 -10.32 6.63
CA ILE A 495 -3.35 -9.26 6.00
C ILE A 495 -4.32 -8.24 5.40
N SER A 496 -4.06 -6.94 5.59
CA SER A 496 -4.95 -5.90 5.09
C SER A 496 -4.22 -4.64 4.64
N CYS A 497 -4.48 -4.22 3.42
CA CYS A 497 -4.03 -2.94 2.88
C CYS A 497 -4.92 -1.75 3.27
N LYS A 498 -6.04 -1.99 4.01
CA LYS A 498 -6.99 -0.94 4.38
C LYS A 498 -7.54 -1.14 5.80
N PRO A 499 -6.93 -0.51 6.80
CA PRO A 499 -7.30 -0.68 8.21
C PRO A 499 -8.79 -0.43 8.53
N THR A 500 -9.47 0.42 7.74
CA THR A 500 -10.90 0.70 7.96
C THR A 500 -11.84 -0.45 7.56
N SER A 501 -11.48 -1.28 6.59
CA SER A 501 -12.24 -2.52 6.28
C SER A 501 -11.86 -3.61 7.27
N LEU A 502 -10.56 -3.76 7.55
CA LEU A 502 -10.07 -4.67 8.57
C LEU A 502 -10.81 -4.49 9.89
N SER A 503 -11.01 -3.25 10.35
CA SER A 503 -11.70 -2.98 11.63
C SER A 503 -13.13 -3.51 11.68
N GLN A 504 -13.84 -3.51 10.55
CA GLN A 504 -15.20 -4.08 10.47
C GLN A 504 -15.18 -5.60 10.55
N ASP A 505 -14.21 -6.22 9.86
CA ASP A 505 -14.04 -7.66 9.86
C ASP A 505 -13.57 -8.16 11.24
N LEU A 506 -12.63 -7.47 11.90
CA LEU A 506 -12.19 -7.77 13.26
C LEU A 506 -13.35 -7.71 14.27
N ALA A 507 -14.22 -6.69 14.16
CA ALA A 507 -15.40 -6.62 15.01
C ALA A 507 -16.30 -7.87 14.86
N THR A 508 -16.41 -8.39 13.64
CA THR A 508 -17.17 -9.62 13.37
C THR A 508 -16.47 -10.84 13.97
N PHE A 509 -15.16 -11.01 13.75
CA PHE A 509 -14.39 -12.11 14.31
C PHE A 509 -14.48 -12.14 15.84
N GLU A 510 -14.27 -11.00 16.51
CA GLU A 510 -14.36 -10.88 17.98
C GLU A 510 -15.76 -11.24 18.51
N THR A 511 -16.82 -10.83 17.80
CA THR A 511 -18.21 -11.13 18.18
C THR A 511 -18.51 -12.64 18.10
N PHE A 512 -17.81 -13.37 17.23
CA PHE A 512 -18.05 -14.79 16.99
C PHE A 512 -16.96 -15.71 17.54
N GLY A 513 -16.25 -15.26 18.58
CA GLY A 513 -15.39 -16.11 19.40
C GLY A 513 -13.94 -16.21 18.93
N TYR A 514 -13.52 -15.40 17.97
CA TYR A 514 -12.10 -15.17 17.72
C TYR A 514 -11.62 -13.96 18.51
N HIS A 515 -10.34 -13.95 18.79
CA HIS A 515 -9.68 -12.87 19.49
C HIS A 515 -8.45 -12.41 18.71
N VAL A 516 -8.22 -11.11 18.66
CA VAL A 516 -6.98 -10.55 18.09
C VAL A 516 -5.85 -10.69 19.11
N GLU A 517 -4.94 -11.61 18.85
CA GLU A 517 -3.78 -11.86 19.72
C GLU A 517 -2.67 -10.82 19.47
N ARG A 518 -2.35 -10.61 18.20
CA ARG A 518 -1.22 -9.76 17.80
C ARG A 518 -1.57 -8.90 16.60
N VAL A 519 -0.99 -7.70 16.57
CA VAL A 519 -1.11 -6.75 15.48
C VAL A 519 0.26 -6.21 15.12
N SER A 520 0.60 -6.20 13.84
CA SER A 520 1.81 -5.55 13.31
C SER A 520 1.45 -4.73 12.07
N ASN A 521 2.19 -3.67 11.83
CA ASN A 521 2.10 -2.90 10.60
C ASN A 521 3.35 -3.07 9.75
N VAL A 522 3.22 -2.89 8.44
CA VAL A 522 4.34 -2.85 7.50
C VAL A 522 4.18 -1.63 6.58
N ASP A 523 5.20 -0.80 6.51
CA ASP A 523 5.22 0.32 5.58
C ASP A 523 5.66 -0.12 4.18
N MET A 524 4.72 -0.61 3.41
CA MET A 524 4.94 -1.00 2.01
C MET A 524 5.14 0.20 1.08
N PHE A 525 4.72 1.40 1.49
CA PHE A 525 4.61 2.57 0.60
C PHE A 525 5.13 3.85 1.27
N PRO A 526 6.46 3.96 1.47
CA PRO A 526 7.08 5.19 1.99
C PRO A 526 6.65 6.45 1.26
N GLY A 527 6.48 7.53 1.99
CA GLY A 527 6.06 8.83 1.44
C GLY A 527 4.56 8.92 1.10
N THR A 528 3.80 7.83 1.25
CA THR A 528 2.35 7.78 0.98
C THR A 528 1.53 7.54 2.26
N VAL A 529 0.21 7.60 2.15
CA VAL A 529 -0.72 7.35 3.28
C VAL A 529 -0.98 5.86 3.54
N HIS A 530 -0.54 4.97 2.66
CA HIS A 530 -0.86 3.55 2.72
C HIS A 530 0.04 2.82 3.72
N VAL A 531 -0.53 1.80 4.36
CA VAL A 531 0.13 0.92 5.32
C VAL A 531 -0.57 -0.45 5.27
N GLU A 532 0.21 -1.52 5.34
CA GLU A 532 -0.30 -2.87 5.51
C GLU A 532 -0.41 -3.19 7.00
N THR A 533 -1.39 -4.01 7.35
CA THR A 533 -1.61 -4.47 8.72
C THR A 533 -1.73 -5.99 8.71
N VAL A 534 -1.00 -6.65 9.58
CA VAL A 534 -1.06 -8.11 9.80
C VAL A 534 -1.61 -8.36 11.20
N CYS A 535 -2.68 -9.14 11.29
CA CYS A 535 -3.27 -9.57 12.56
C CYS A 535 -3.19 -11.08 12.69
N LEU A 536 -2.83 -11.55 13.87
CA LEU A 536 -3.03 -12.93 14.29
C LEU A 536 -4.30 -12.99 15.12
N LEU A 537 -5.24 -13.83 14.72
CA LEU A 537 -6.46 -14.11 15.47
C LEU A 537 -6.43 -15.56 15.97
N SER A 538 -6.81 -15.77 17.21
CA SER A 538 -7.01 -17.10 17.79
C SER A 538 -8.46 -17.32 18.17
N ARG A 539 -8.90 -18.58 18.14
CA ARG A 539 -10.22 -18.96 18.61
C ARG A 539 -10.19 -19.13 20.11
N LYS A 540 -11.05 -18.41 20.84
CA LYS A 540 -11.23 -18.65 22.27
C LYS A 540 -11.86 -20.03 22.47
N VAL A 541 -11.13 -20.93 23.12
CA VAL A 541 -11.70 -22.17 23.64
C VAL A 541 -12.61 -21.77 24.79
N GLN A 542 -13.93 -22.01 24.64
CA GLN A 542 -14.92 -21.79 25.69
C GLN A 542 -14.74 -22.79 26.82
#